data_6e08f375ce73efe3603678b7267a3d8a
#
_entry.id   6e08f375ce73efe3603678b7267a3d8a
#
_cell.length_a   1.000
_cell.length_b   1.000
_cell.length_c   1.000
_cell.angle_alpha   90.00
_cell.angle_beta   90.00
_cell.angle_gamma   90.00
#
_symmetry.space_group_name_H-M   'P 1'
#
loop_
_entity.id
_entity.type
_entity.pdbx_description
1 polymer ?
#
loop_
_entity_poly.entity_id
_entity_poly.type
_entity_poly.pdbx_seq_one_letter_code
_entity_poly.pdbx_strand_id
1 'polypeptide(L)'
;MHPINHHVNSIMLNIKTLLILAIVAIIAIACATRRGKGSPTSAMPTFSNVGVEGFQTFIATPDVQLLDVRTPDEYADGHIAGAVLVDVNESDFEEKAVAMLDASRPVAVYCRSGRRSARAANLLAARGLKVTNLTGGVMAWQDAGKALVK
;
A
#
# COMPACT_ATOMS: atom_id res chain seq x y z
N MET A 1 -35.62 -25.30 -68.72
CA MET A 1 -34.74 -24.21 -68.42
C MET A 1 -35.07 -23.75 -66.98
N HIS A 2 -34.19 -23.94 -66.05
CA HIS A 2 -34.42 -23.80 -64.59
C HIS A 2 -34.18 -22.41 -64.08
N PRO A 3 -35.09 -21.78 -63.34
CA PRO A 3 -34.80 -20.56 -62.57
C PRO A 3 -34.74 -20.91 -61.10
N ILE A 4 -33.80 -21.72 -60.64
CA ILE A 4 -33.69 -22.07 -59.21
C ILE A 4 -32.49 -21.34 -58.52
N ASN A 5 -31.63 -20.68 -59.29
CA ASN A 5 -30.35 -20.18 -58.72
C ASN A 5 -30.39 -18.80 -58.07
N HIS A 6 -31.44 -17.99 -58.29
CA HIS A 6 -31.50 -16.65 -57.69
C HIS A 6 -31.98 -16.60 -56.25
N HIS A 7 -32.81 -17.56 -55.81
CA HIS A 7 -33.34 -17.59 -54.46
C HIS A 7 -32.31 -18.07 -53.43
N VAL A 8 -31.47 -19.02 -53.81
CA VAL A 8 -30.45 -19.59 -52.93
C VAL A 8 -29.35 -18.57 -52.62
N ASN A 9 -28.94 -17.76 -53.60
CA ASN A 9 -27.93 -16.72 -53.39
C ASN A 9 -28.43 -15.58 -52.51
N SER A 10 -29.70 -15.22 -52.57
CA SER A 10 -30.30 -14.19 -51.74
C SER A 10 -30.38 -14.62 -50.26
N ILE A 11 -30.74 -15.89 -50.01
CA ILE A 11 -30.81 -16.45 -48.65
C ILE A 11 -29.40 -16.59 -48.04
N MET A 12 -28.44 -17.04 -48.84
CA MET A 12 -27.04 -17.17 -48.39
C MET A 12 -26.40 -15.82 -48.09
N LEU A 13 -26.73 -14.75 -48.83
CA LEU A 13 -26.27 -13.37 -48.56
C LEU A 13 -26.87 -12.83 -47.28
N ASN A 14 -28.17 -13.12 -47.01
CA ASN A 14 -28.82 -12.69 -45.78
C ASN A 14 -28.27 -13.40 -44.51
N ILE A 15 -27.93 -14.69 -44.64
CA ILE A 15 -27.33 -15.44 -43.52
C ILE A 15 -25.93 -14.91 -43.19
N LYS A 16 -25.13 -14.59 -44.21
CA LYS A 16 -23.79 -13.99 -43.98
C LYS A 16 -23.86 -12.61 -43.36
N THR A 17 -24.79 -11.77 -43.81
CA THR A 17 -24.99 -10.43 -43.20
C THR A 17 -25.51 -10.51 -41.78
N LEU A 18 -26.39 -11.44 -41.45
CA LEU A 18 -26.87 -11.68 -40.09
C LEU A 18 -25.76 -12.18 -39.16
N LEU A 19 -24.88 -13.08 -39.64
CA LEU A 19 -23.71 -13.53 -38.86
C LEU A 19 -22.71 -12.41 -38.59
N ILE A 20 -22.45 -11.56 -39.58
CA ILE A 20 -21.55 -10.40 -39.41
C ILE A 20 -22.13 -9.42 -38.38
N LEU A 21 -23.43 -9.12 -38.46
CA LEU A 21 -24.10 -8.25 -37.48
C LEU A 21 -24.08 -8.84 -36.07
N ALA A 22 -24.25 -10.16 -35.93
CA ALA A 22 -24.15 -10.84 -34.63
C ALA A 22 -22.73 -10.77 -34.05
N ILE A 23 -21.71 -10.96 -34.88
CA ILE A 23 -20.31 -10.86 -34.47
C ILE A 23 -19.98 -9.42 -34.04
N VAL A 24 -20.43 -8.40 -34.79
CA VAL A 24 -20.22 -6.98 -34.42
C VAL A 24 -20.91 -6.63 -33.12
N ALA A 25 -22.14 -7.15 -32.91
CA ALA A 25 -22.87 -6.96 -31.65
C ALA A 25 -22.15 -7.60 -30.45
N ILE A 26 -21.60 -8.81 -30.61
CA ILE A 26 -20.82 -9.49 -29.57
C ILE A 26 -19.53 -8.72 -29.24
N ILE A 27 -18.85 -8.21 -30.27
CA ILE A 27 -17.63 -7.38 -30.06
C ILE A 27 -17.98 -6.07 -29.36
N ALA A 28 -19.10 -5.43 -29.70
CA ALA A 28 -19.55 -4.21 -29.06
C ALA A 28 -19.92 -4.44 -27.59
N ILE A 29 -20.58 -5.56 -27.27
CA ILE A 29 -20.90 -5.94 -25.88
C ILE A 29 -19.63 -6.27 -25.10
N ALA A 30 -18.68 -7.00 -25.70
CA ALA A 30 -17.39 -7.31 -25.07
C ALA A 30 -16.54 -6.06 -24.84
N CYS A 31 -16.67 -5.04 -25.68
CA CYS A 31 -16.00 -3.75 -25.50
C CYS A 31 -16.67 -2.89 -24.40
N ALA A 32 -18.00 -2.97 -24.25
CA ALA A 32 -18.75 -2.25 -23.24
C ALA A 32 -18.53 -2.82 -21.82
N THR A 33 -18.31 -4.13 -21.69
CA THR A 33 -18.03 -4.77 -20.40
C THR A 33 -16.58 -4.55 -19.90
N ARG A 34 -15.67 -4.06 -20.75
CA ARG A 34 -14.30 -3.68 -20.36
C ARG A 34 -14.17 -2.26 -19.78
N ARG A 35 -15.25 -1.47 -19.74
CA ARG A 35 -15.27 -0.12 -19.13
C ARG A 35 -15.59 -0.15 -17.63
N GLY A 36 -15.04 -1.08 -16.90
CA GLY A 36 -15.20 -1.21 -15.46
C GLY A 36 -13.89 -1.35 -14.68
N LYS A 37 -12.73 -1.04 -15.26
CA LYS A 37 -11.53 -0.76 -14.47
C LYS A 37 -11.51 0.75 -14.22
N GLY A 38 -12.01 1.14 -13.04
CA GLY A 38 -11.75 2.46 -12.51
C GLY A 38 -10.26 2.77 -12.68
N SER A 39 -9.94 3.95 -13.17
CA SER A 39 -8.58 4.48 -13.12
C SER A 39 -8.01 4.14 -11.75
N PRO A 40 -6.78 3.67 -11.62
CA PRO A 40 -6.12 3.69 -10.33
C PRO A 40 -6.12 5.15 -9.92
N THR A 41 -7.07 5.54 -9.06
CA THR A 41 -6.87 6.71 -8.22
C THR A 41 -5.54 6.40 -7.57
N SER A 42 -4.51 7.16 -7.90
CA SER A 42 -3.23 7.15 -7.22
C SER A 42 -3.54 7.51 -5.77
N ALA A 43 -3.98 6.50 -5.01
CA ALA A 43 -4.11 6.63 -3.58
C ALA A 43 -2.69 6.96 -3.11
N MET A 44 -2.52 8.17 -2.57
CA MET A 44 -1.29 8.55 -1.91
C MET A 44 -0.95 7.41 -0.94
N PRO A 45 0.30 6.94 -0.90
CA PRO A 45 0.69 5.92 0.05
C PRO A 45 0.29 6.40 1.43
N THR A 46 -0.59 5.63 2.09
CA THR A 46 -1.16 6.02 3.38
C THR A 46 -0.56 5.16 4.48
N PHE A 47 -0.26 5.77 5.60
CA PHE A 47 0.10 5.09 6.83
C PHE A 47 -0.97 5.35 7.89
N SER A 48 -1.01 4.52 8.95
CA SER A 48 -1.91 4.70 10.08
C SER A 48 -1.25 5.47 11.21
N ASN A 49 -2.02 6.28 11.94
CA ASN A 49 -1.60 6.92 13.19
C ASN A 49 -2.38 6.32 14.35
N VAL A 50 -1.69 5.94 15.42
CA VAL A 50 -2.31 5.38 16.64
C VAL A 50 -1.72 6.03 17.89
N GLY A 51 -2.50 6.08 18.97
CA GLY A 51 -2.01 6.48 20.29
C GLY A 51 -1.25 5.34 20.97
N VAL A 52 -0.76 5.62 22.20
CA VAL A 52 0.13 4.73 22.96
C VAL A 52 -0.45 3.33 23.15
N GLU A 53 -1.72 3.21 23.57
CA GLU A 53 -2.34 1.91 23.85
C GLU A 53 -2.49 1.07 22.56
N GLY A 54 -2.92 1.69 21.46
CA GLY A 54 -3.01 1.02 20.16
C GLY A 54 -1.63 0.61 19.64
N PHE A 55 -0.62 1.45 19.83
CA PHE A 55 0.76 1.17 19.45
C PHE A 55 1.35 0.02 20.27
N GLN A 56 1.12 0.01 21.58
CA GLN A 56 1.56 -1.07 22.46
C GLN A 56 0.96 -2.41 22.05
N THR A 57 -0.35 -2.44 21.79
CA THR A 57 -1.02 -3.65 21.31
C THR A 57 -0.46 -4.10 19.97
N PHE A 58 -0.19 -3.15 19.06
CA PHE A 58 0.33 -3.45 17.74
C PHE A 58 1.74 -4.04 17.79
N ILE A 59 2.68 -3.45 18.54
CA ILE A 59 4.05 -3.97 18.64
C ILE A 59 4.16 -5.29 19.43
N ALA A 60 3.13 -5.65 20.21
CA ALA A 60 3.04 -6.97 20.86
C ALA A 60 2.61 -8.09 19.90
N THR A 61 2.13 -7.73 18.69
CA THR A 61 1.75 -8.71 17.66
C THR A 61 3.02 -9.34 17.08
N PRO A 62 3.09 -10.68 16.97
CA PRO A 62 4.19 -11.33 16.25
C PRO A 62 4.34 -10.75 14.84
N ASP A 63 5.55 -10.70 14.32
CA ASP A 63 5.89 -10.20 12.99
C ASP A 63 5.91 -8.68 12.82
N VAL A 64 5.45 -7.87 13.76
CA VAL A 64 5.62 -6.41 13.69
C VAL A 64 7.08 -6.05 13.90
N GLN A 65 7.62 -5.23 13.00
CA GLN A 65 8.96 -4.67 13.07
C GLN A 65 8.89 -3.30 13.70
N LEU A 66 9.66 -3.05 14.75
CA LEU A 66 9.64 -1.77 15.47
C LEU A 66 10.84 -0.92 15.05
N LEU A 67 10.57 0.28 14.54
CA LEU A 67 11.57 1.20 14.01
C LEU A 67 11.60 2.50 14.82
N ASP A 68 12.76 2.84 15.38
CA ASP A 68 13.07 4.16 15.94
C ASP A 68 13.77 5.01 14.86
N VAL A 69 13.21 6.18 14.56
CA VAL A 69 13.77 7.07 13.52
C VAL A 69 14.40 8.32 14.11
N ARG A 70 14.84 8.25 15.36
CA ARG A 70 15.57 9.29 16.07
C ARG A 70 17.07 9.24 15.76
N THR A 71 17.81 10.16 16.37
CA THR A 71 19.27 10.13 16.31
C THR A 71 19.86 9.01 17.20
N PRO A 72 21.11 8.59 16.93
CA PRO A 72 21.79 7.60 17.76
C PRO A 72 21.86 8.01 19.25
N ASP A 73 22.11 9.28 19.55
CA ASP A 73 22.17 9.77 20.94
C ASP A 73 20.81 9.66 21.63
N GLU A 74 19.71 10.05 20.94
CA GLU A 74 18.35 9.91 21.49
C GLU A 74 17.99 8.44 21.75
N TYR A 75 18.44 7.53 20.88
CA TYR A 75 18.21 6.09 21.03
C TYR A 75 19.00 5.52 22.23
N ALA A 76 20.27 5.91 22.37
CA ALA A 76 21.12 5.48 23.49
C ALA A 76 20.64 5.98 24.86
N ASP A 77 20.03 7.15 24.90
CA ASP A 77 19.41 7.69 26.14
C ASP A 77 18.23 6.83 26.62
N GLY A 78 17.59 6.09 25.70
CA GLY A 78 16.52 5.15 26.00
C GLY A 78 15.55 4.99 24.81
N HIS A 79 15.17 3.75 24.54
CA HIS A 79 14.31 3.39 23.41
C HIS A 79 13.25 2.34 23.79
N ILE A 80 12.23 2.17 22.97
CA ILE A 80 11.21 1.11 23.17
C ILE A 80 11.88 -0.24 22.88
N ALA A 81 11.72 -1.20 23.78
CA ALA A 81 12.37 -2.50 23.68
C ALA A 81 12.09 -3.19 22.33
N GLY A 82 13.15 -3.69 21.69
CA GLY A 82 13.08 -4.36 20.40
C GLY A 82 13.10 -3.43 19.19
N ALA A 83 13.23 -2.11 19.40
CA ALA A 83 13.33 -1.16 18.30
C ALA A 83 14.69 -1.24 17.59
N VAL A 84 14.65 -1.19 16.26
CA VAL A 84 15.82 -1.00 15.41
C VAL A 84 15.95 0.48 15.08
N LEU A 85 17.17 1.01 15.09
CA LEU A 85 17.44 2.42 14.83
C LEU A 85 17.78 2.66 13.35
N VAL A 86 17.08 3.59 12.71
CA VAL A 86 17.50 4.22 11.44
C VAL A 86 17.13 5.70 11.48
N ASP A 87 18.13 6.60 11.57
CA ASP A 87 17.89 8.04 11.70
C ASP A 87 17.28 8.62 10.41
N VAL A 88 16.07 9.18 10.50
CA VAL A 88 15.35 9.78 9.36
C VAL A 88 15.98 11.07 8.84
N ASN A 89 16.96 11.63 9.54
CA ASN A 89 17.71 12.82 9.10
C ASN A 89 18.87 12.46 8.17
N GLU A 90 19.26 11.21 8.09
CA GLU A 90 20.30 10.78 7.17
C GLU A 90 19.77 10.78 5.72
N SER A 91 20.63 11.14 4.77
CA SER A 91 20.27 11.26 3.36
C SER A 91 19.92 9.93 2.71
N ASP A 92 20.44 8.82 3.23
CA ASP A 92 20.24 7.44 2.79
C ASP A 92 19.25 6.65 3.68
N PHE A 93 18.41 7.38 4.43
CA PHE A 93 17.41 6.79 5.34
C PHE A 93 16.55 5.73 4.65
N GLU A 94 15.99 6.06 3.47
CA GLU A 94 15.07 5.16 2.78
C GLU A 94 15.74 3.85 2.36
N GLU A 95 16.95 3.95 1.79
CA GLU A 95 17.73 2.80 1.36
C GLU A 95 18.09 1.90 2.54
N LYS A 96 18.57 2.50 3.65
CA LYS A 96 18.90 1.78 4.88
C LYS A 96 17.67 1.09 5.47
N ALA A 97 16.57 1.82 5.62
CA ALA A 97 15.34 1.29 6.21
C ALA A 97 14.77 0.12 5.38
N VAL A 98 14.71 0.28 4.04
CA VAL A 98 14.22 -0.79 3.14
C VAL A 98 15.14 -2.02 3.14
N ALA A 99 16.45 -1.83 3.27
CA ALA A 99 17.40 -2.94 3.36
C ALA A 99 17.30 -3.73 4.70
N MET A 100 16.84 -3.06 5.77
CA MET A 100 16.73 -3.66 7.10
C MET A 100 15.35 -4.25 7.40
N LEU A 101 14.30 -3.78 6.72
CA LEU A 101 12.92 -4.16 6.96
C LEU A 101 12.43 -5.17 5.94
N ASP A 102 11.65 -6.13 6.40
CA ASP A 102 10.92 -7.06 5.54
C ASP A 102 9.61 -6.40 5.06
N ALA A 103 9.47 -6.17 3.76
CA ALA A 103 8.31 -5.52 3.17
C ALA A 103 7.00 -6.32 3.31
N SER A 104 7.07 -7.61 3.59
CA SER A 104 5.91 -8.47 3.84
C SER A 104 5.33 -8.30 5.25
N ARG A 105 6.11 -7.75 6.17
CA ARG A 105 5.78 -7.59 7.59
C ARG A 105 5.37 -6.16 7.91
N PRO A 106 4.39 -5.94 8.81
CA PRO A 106 4.01 -4.59 9.20
C PRO A 106 5.11 -3.90 10.02
N VAL A 107 5.18 -2.57 9.87
CA VAL A 107 6.18 -1.72 10.53
C VAL A 107 5.49 -0.76 11.50
N ALA A 108 5.93 -0.76 12.74
CA ALA A 108 5.61 0.24 13.74
C ALA A 108 6.75 1.25 13.79
N VAL A 109 6.47 2.54 13.65
CA VAL A 109 7.50 3.57 13.64
C VAL A 109 7.22 4.65 14.69
N TYR A 110 8.27 5.13 15.35
CA TYR A 110 8.18 6.24 16.26
C TYR A 110 9.42 7.13 16.21
N CYS A 111 9.26 8.36 16.71
CA CYS A 111 10.35 9.27 17.00
C CYS A 111 10.12 9.94 18.36
N ARG A 112 10.70 11.11 18.60
CA ARG A 112 10.51 11.84 19.86
C ARG A 112 9.05 12.28 20.06
N SER A 113 8.43 12.97 19.08
CA SER A 113 7.11 13.59 19.19
C SER A 113 6.09 13.16 18.14
N GLY A 114 6.43 12.17 17.29
CA GLY A 114 5.57 11.70 16.20
C GLY A 114 5.75 12.42 14.85
N ARG A 115 6.43 13.59 14.79
CA ARG A 115 6.58 14.37 13.54
C ARG A 115 7.58 13.76 12.56
N ARG A 116 8.79 13.42 13.03
CA ARG A 116 9.81 12.75 12.18
C ARG A 116 9.34 11.39 11.71
N SER A 117 8.69 10.64 12.60
CA SER A 117 8.16 9.31 12.26
C SER A 117 6.97 9.37 11.31
N ALA A 118 6.14 10.40 11.32
CA ALA A 118 5.11 10.61 10.29
C ALA A 118 5.74 10.86 8.90
N ARG A 119 6.86 11.62 8.82
CA ARG A 119 7.63 11.77 7.59
C ARG A 119 8.22 10.45 7.12
N ALA A 120 8.86 9.71 8.03
CA ALA A 120 9.40 8.39 7.76
C ALA A 120 8.31 7.42 7.26
N ALA A 121 7.14 7.42 7.92
CA ALA A 121 6.02 6.58 7.53
C ALA A 121 5.53 6.87 6.10
N ASN A 122 5.48 8.14 5.68
CA ASN A 122 5.16 8.48 4.29
C ASN A 122 6.20 7.93 3.30
N LEU A 123 7.49 8.10 3.59
CA LEU A 123 8.58 7.60 2.74
C LEU A 123 8.52 6.07 2.60
N LEU A 124 8.35 5.37 3.73
CA LEU A 124 8.29 3.91 3.74
C LEU A 124 7.01 3.37 3.09
N ALA A 125 5.87 4.03 3.29
CA ALA A 125 4.62 3.68 2.62
C ALA A 125 4.72 3.86 1.10
N ALA A 126 5.43 4.88 0.61
CA ALA A 126 5.72 5.07 -0.81
C ALA A 126 6.57 3.93 -1.40
N ARG A 127 7.34 3.23 -0.57
CA ARG A 127 8.10 2.00 -0.92
C ARG A 127 7.26 0.72 -0.77
N GLY A 128 5.96 0.85 -0.45
CA GLY A 128 5.03 -0.29 -0.35
C GLY A 128 4.96 -0.96 1.02
N LEU A 129 5.62 -0.43 2.05
CA LEU A 129 5.54 -0.97 3.41
C LEU A 129 4.21 -0.57 4.08
N LYS A 130 3.68 -1.45 4.93
CA LYS A 130 2.51 -1.18 5.77
C LYS A 130 2.98 -0.56 7.08
N VAL A 131 2.76 0.74 7.27
CA VAL A 131 3.35 1.51 8.37
C VAL A 131 2.30 2.04 9.33
N THR A 132 2.57 1.93 10.63
CA THR A 132 1.79 2.51 11.72
C THR A 132 2.68 3.42 12.56
N ASN A 133 2.31 4.70 12.68
CA ASN A 133 3.04 5.72 13.40
C ASN A 133 2.50 5.92 14.82
N LEU A 134 3.38 6.03 15.80
CA LEU A 134 3.02 6.44 17.17
C LEU A 134 2.81 7.95 17.24
N THR A 135 1.56 8.37 17.44
CA THR A 135 1.22 9.76 17.72
C THR A 135 1.81 10.19 19.06
N GLY A 136 2.48 11.34 19.09
CA GLY A 136 3.16 11.83 20.28
C GLY A 136 4.53 11.19 20.54
N GLY A 137 4.89 10.13 19.83
CA GLY A 137 6.20 9.50 19.89
C GLY A 137 6.58 8.97 21.27
N VAL A 138 7.89 8.85 21.51
CA VAL A 138 8.41 8.33 22.78
C VAL A 138 8.06 9.23 23.98
N MET A 139 7.79 10.52 23.76
CA MET A 139 7.32 11.40 24.82
C MET A 139 5.96 10.93 25.35
N ALA A 140 4.96 10.73 24.48
CA ALA A 140 3.66 10.21 24.87
C ALA A 140 3.76 8.79 25.50
N TRP A 141 4.68 7.97 25.00
CA TRP A 141 4.96 6.65 25.57
C TRP A 141 5.41 6.74 27.03
N GLN A 142 6.36 7.66 27.34
CA GLN A 142 6.84 7.90 28.70
C GLN A 142 5.77 8.55 29.58
N ASP A 143 5.00 9.52 29.07
CA ASP A 143 3.90 10.17 29.79
C ASP A 143 2.80 9.16 30.19
N ALA A 144 2.62 8.09 29.39
CA ALA A 144 1.75 6.98 29.73
C ALA A 144 2.37 5.96 30.70
N GLY A 145 3.53 6.26 31.27
CA GLY A 145 4.22 5.41 32.25
C GLY A 145 4.86 4.16 31.65
N LYS A 146 5.07 4.11 30.33
CA LYS A 146 5.69 2.96 29.66
C LYS A 146 7.21 3.04 29.74
N ALA A 147 7.84 1.88 29.97
CA ALA A 147 9.29 1.80 30.13
C ALA A 147 10.05 1.95 28.81
N LEU A 148 11.27 2.47 28.93
CA LEU A 148 12.32 2.42 27.91
C LEU A 148 13.46 1.53 28.39
N VAL A 149 14.22 0.98 27.46
CA VAL A 149 15.47 0.24 27.69
C VAL A 149 16.65 1.04 27.16
N LYS A 150 17.86 0.69 27.60
CA LYS A 150 19.12 1.27 27.08
C LYS A 150 19.90 0.22 26.30
#